data_e3d7eae4a180ab5723064d8b1525e27c
#
_entry.id   e3d7eae4a180ab5723064d8b1525e27c
#
_cell.length_a   1.000
_cell.length_b   1.000
_cell.length_c   1.000
_cell.angle_alpha   90.00
_cell.angle_beta   90.00
_cell.angle_gamma   90.00
#
_symmetry.space_group_name_H-M   'P 1'
#
loop_
_entity.id
_entity.type
_entity.pdbx_description
1 polymer ?
#
loop_
_entity_poly.entity_id
_entity_poly.type
_entity_poly.pdbx_seq_one_letter_code
_entity_poly.pdbx_strand_id
1 'polypeptide(L)'
;MKKIVVTGGSGRFGKVLKKNTFFKKSYFPSKNQLNILSTKSIKKYLTSKKPKILIHLAALSRPMNIHDKNISKSIDLNIIGTGNIVKICSELKIKLIYFSTNYVYPSTKGNYVEESPLLPINNYAWSKLGGESAVQLYKNSLILRVCMAERPFIHKEAFGDFKTNFIFHDEVANILKKILNKNGIINLGGPTRTVYDFAKKYNSNVKKISAKKKLGKNFPLNSFMNLKKLNRIIYKKS
;
A
#
# COMPACT_ATOMS: atom_id res chain seq x y z
N MET A 1 3.94 24.77 -3.29
CA MET A 1 3.62 23.33 -2.99
C MET A 1 4.25 22.46 -4.07
N LYS A 2 4.90 21.32 -3.72
CA LYS A 2 5.49 20.42 -4.74
C LYS A 2 4.38 19.86 -5.63
N LYS A 3 4.56 19.88 -6.97
CA LYS A 3 3.62 19.22 -7.90
C LYS A 3 3.67 17.71 -7.67
N ILE A 4 2.52 17.11 -7.38
CA ILE A 4 2.37 15.66 -7.12
C ILE A 4 1.46 15.05 -8.18
N VAL A 5 1.86 13.91 -8.74
CA VAL A 5 0.99 13.05 -9.56
C VAL A 5 0.64 11.81 -8.75
N VAL A 6 -0.62 11.38 -8.79
CA VAL A 6 -1.14 10.20 -8.10
C VAL A 6 -1.78 9.27 -9.12
N THR A 7 -1.16 8.13 -9.42
CA THR A 7 -1.80 7.09 -10.24
C THR A 7 -2.85 6.34 -9.41
N GLY A 8 -3.85 5.73 -10.05
CA GLY A 8 -4.89 4.99 -9.33
C GLY A 8 -5.86 5.88 -8.53
N GLY A 9 -6.03 7.15 -8.95
CA GLY A 9 -6.90 8.11 -8.29
C GLY A 9 -8.40 7.75 -8.23
N SER A 10 -8.88 6.79 -9.03
CA SER A 10 -10.23 6.24 -8.97
C SER A 10 -10.39 5.12 -7.93
N GLY A 11 -9.27 4.57 -7.44
CA GLY A 11 -9.26 3.54 -6.39
C GLY A 11 -9.70 4.09 -5.02
N ARG A 12 -9.90 3.18 -4.06
CA ARG A 12 -10.42 3.50 -2.72
C ARG A 12 -9.55 4.54 -2.00
N PHE A 13 -8.26 4.28 -1.86
CA PHE A 13 -7.35 5.23 -1.23
C PHE A 13 -7.14 6.49 -2.08
N GLY A 14 -7.11 6.37 -3.42
CA GLY A 14 -7.04 7.52 -4.33
C GLY A 14 -8.19 8.50 -4.15
N LYS A 15 -9.42 8.01 -3.91
CA LYS A 15 -10.60 8.84 -3.60
C LYS A 15 -10.43 9.59 -2.27
N VAL A 16 -9.81 8.96 -1.27
CA VAL A 16 -9.50 9.62 0.02
C VAL A 16 -8.48 10.74 -0.19
N LEU A 17 -7.41 10.49 -0.95
CA LEU A 17 -6.42 11.53 -1.26
C LEU A 17 -7.02 12.71 -2.03
N LYS A 18 -7.95 12.47 -2.97
CA LYS A 18 -8.67 13.56 -3.67
C LYS A 18 -9.45 14.48 -2.74
N LYS A 19 -9.99 13.95 -1.63
CA LYS A 19 -10.75 14.72 -0.63
C LYS A 19 -9.85 15.33 0.45
N ASN A 20 -8.62 14.83 0.62
CA ASN A 20 -7.70 15.32 1.64
C ASN A 20 -7.21 16.75 1.30
N THR A 21 -7.25 17.66 2.26
CA THR A 21 -6.92 19.08 2.05
C THR A 21 -5.53 19.33 1.48
N PHE A 22 -4.56 18.50 1.84
CA PHE A 22 -3.20 18.59 1.33
C PHE A 22 -3.07 18.05 -0.10
N PHE A 23 -3.69 16.88 -0.39
CA PHE A 23 -3.51 16.20 -1.67
C PHE A 23 -4.51 16.62 -2.75
N LYS A 24 -5.61 17.29 -2.42
CA LYS A 24 -6.66 17.68 -3.40
C LYS A 24 -6.14 18.49 -4.61
N LYS A 25 -5.01 19.20 -4.44
CA LYS A 25 -4.35 19.97 -5.51
C LYS A 25 -3.37 19.13 -6.35
N SER A 26 -3.26 17.82 -6.11
CA SER A 26 -2.44 16.91 -6.92
C SER A 26 -3.12 16.56 -8.24
N TYR A 27 -2.33 16.07 -9.21
CA TYR A 27 -2.86 15.55 -10.47
C TYR A 27 -3.24 14.07 -10.30
N PHE A 28 -4.46 13.71 -10.67
CA PHE A 28 -5.00 12.36 -10.60
C PHE A 28 -5.39 11.88 -12.01
N PRO A 29 -4.44 11.48 -12.85
CA PRO A 29 -4.75 11.06 -14.22
C PRO A 29 -5.66 9.84 -14.25
N SER A 30 -6.58 9.81 -15.22
CA SER A 30 -7.31 8.61 -15.61
C SER A 30 -6.38 7.63 -16.32
N LYS A 31 -6.82 6.36 -16.53
CA LYS A 31 -6.08 5.36 -17.29
C LYS A 31 -5.78 5.84 -18.73
N ASN A 32 -6.70 6.56 -19.35
CA ASN A 32 -6.51 7.09 -20.71
C ASN A 32 -5.46 8.21 -20.77
N GLN A 33 -5.32 8.98 -19.69
CA GLN A 33 -4.31 10.05 -19.61
C GLN A 33 -2.93 9.52 -19.24
N LEU A 34 -2.85 8.49 -18.36
CA LEU A 34 -1.62 7.83 -17.95
C LEU A 34 -1.87 6.33 -17.81
N ASN A 35 -1.51 5.58 -18.85
CA ASN A 35 -1.57 4.13 -18.82
C ASN A 35 -0.23 3.57 -18.32
N ILE A 36 -0.25 2.90 -17.16
CA ILE A 36 0.97 2.35 -16.53
C ILE A 36 1.61 1.20 -17.34
N LEU A 37 0.86 0.59 -18.28
CA LEU A 37 1.39 -0.45 -19.18
C LEU A 37 2.09 0.13 -20.42
N SER A 38 2.12 1.46 -20.58
CA SER A 38 2.77 2.15 -21.70
C SER A 38 3.78 3.18 -21.20
N THR A 39 5.06 2.88 -21.35
CA THR A 39 6.15 3.82 -21.01
C THR A 39 6.02 5.14 -21.76
N LYS A 40 5.59 5.10 -23.04
CA LYS A 40 5.31 6.30 -23.85
C LYS A 40 4.22 7.17 -23.21
N SER A 41 3.11 6.55 -22.74
CA SER A 41 2.03 7.27 -22.07
C SER A 41 2.49 7.90 -20.76
N ILE A 42 3.23 7.13 -19.92
CA ILE A 42 3.79 7.62 -18.65
C ILE A 42 4.72 8.80 -18.90
N LYS A 43 5.70 8.64 -19.82
CA LYS A 43 6.70 9.67 -20.13
C LYS A 43 6.03 10.95 -20.65
N LYS A 44 5.11 10.85 -21.62
CA LYS A 44 4.34 11.97 -22.16
C LYS A 44 3.66 12.76 -21.03
N TYR A 45 2.94 12.07 -20.15
CA TYR A 45 2.19 12.72 -19.08
C TYR A 45 3.11 13.38 -18.05
N LEU A 46 4.15 12.67 -17.58
CA LEU A 46 5.05 13.18 -16.55
C LEU A 46 5.92 14.34 -17.06
N THR A 47 6.36 14.31 -18.33
CA THR A 47 7.07 15.43 -18.96
C THR A 47 6.19 16.68 -19.06
N SER A 48 4.92 16.52 -19.44
CA SER A 48 3.95 17.63 -19.49
C SER A 48 3.68 18.24 -18.11
N LYS A 49 3.50 17.43 -17.06
CA LYS A 49 3.14 17.92 -15.71
C LYS A 49 4.34 18.33 -14.88
N LYS A 50 5.53 17.80 -15.16
CA LYS A 50 6.80 18.03 -14.43
C LYS A 50 6.63 17.90 -12.92
N PRO A 51 6.09 16.76 -12.40
CA PRO A 51 5.91 16.58 -10.98
C PRO A 51 7.26 16.37 -10.27
N LYS A 52 7.33 16.75 -9.00
CA LYS A 52 8.47 16.42 -8.12
C LYS A 52 8.28 15.06 -7.45
N ILE A 53 7.04 14.61 -7.30
CA ILE A 53 6.69 13.36 -6.61
C ILE A 53 5.62 12.63 -7.43
N LEU A 54 5.78 11.33 -7.60
CA LEU A 54 4.75 10.42 -8.09
C LEU A 54 4.38 9.45 -6.98
N ILE A 55 3.09 9.43 -6.60
CA ILE A 55 2.51 8.44 -5.68
C ILE A 55 1.84 7.36 -6.53
N HIS A 56 2.37 6.14 -6.47
CA HIS A 56 1.89 5.03 -7.28
C HIS A 56 0.89 4.15 -6.50
N LEU A 57 -0.41 4.36 -6.79
CA LEU A 57 -1.51 3.59 -6.23
C LEU A 57 -2.21 2.70 -7.26
N ALA A 58 -1.93 2.88 -8.55
CA ALA A 58 -2.52 2.05 -9.60
C ALA A 58 -2.01 0.62 -9.48
N ALA A 59 -2.90 -0.29 -9.11
CA ALA A 59 -2.61 -1.70 -8.91
C ALA A 59 -3.91 -2.52 -8.93
N LEU A 60 -3.81 -3.80 -9.22
CA LEU A 60 -4.86 -4.77 -8.94
C LEU A 60 -4.77 -5.14 -7.45
N SER A 61 -5.84 -4.99 -6.69
CA SER A 61 -5.83 -5.28 -5.24
C SER A 61 -7.01 -6.08 -4.74
N ARG A 62 -8.17 -5.97 -5.35
CA ARG A 62 -9.38 -6.69 -4.96
C ARG A 62 -10.29 -6.98 -6.15
N PRO A 63 -11.11 -8.05 -6.08
CA PRO A 63 -11.13 -9.04 -5.00
C PRO A 63 -9.83 -9.85 -4.97
N MET A 64 -9.42 -10.37 -3.79
CA MET A 64 -8.12 -11.05 -3.62
C MET A 64 -7.97 -12.27 -4.54
N ASN A 65 -9.04 -13.04 -4.75
CA ASN A 65 -9.03 -14.24 -5.60
C ASN A 65 -8.81 -13.94 -7.10
N ILE A 66 -8.83 -12.68 -7.54
CA ILE A 66 -8.51 -12.35 -8.93
C ILE A 66 -7.04 -12.62 -9.25
N HIS A 67 -6.17 -12.58 -8.24
CA HIS A 67 -4.75 -12.88 -8.39
C HIS A 67 -4.49 -14.37 -8.65
N ASP A 68 -5.44 -15.24 -8.30
CA ASP A 68 -5.41 -16.66 -8.59
C ASP A 68 -6.08 -16.97 -9.95
N LYS A 69 -7.19 -16.28 -10.24
CA LYS A 69 -7.99 -16.50 -11.44
C LYS A 69 -7.42 -15.84 -12.70
N ASN A 70 -6.70 -14.74 -12.56
CA ASN A 70 -6.13 -13.98 -13.68
C ASN A 70 -4.71 -13.51 -13.35
N ILE A 71 -3.78 -14.46 -13.42
CA ILE A 71 -2.36 -14.24 -13.12
C ILE A 71 -1.75 -13.19 -14.06
N SER A 72 -2.05 -13.27 -15.36
CA SER A 72 -1.56 -12.30 -16.36
C SER A 72 -1.88 -10.87 -15.98
N LYS A 73 -3.15 -10.58 -15.65
CA LYS A 73 -3.58 -9.24 -15.22
C LYS A 73 -2.89 -8.78 -13.93
N SER A 74 -2.62 -9.72 -13.01
CA SER A 74 -1.88 -9.44 -11.79
C SER A 74 -0.43 -9.05 -12.08
N ILE A 75 0.24 -9.80 -12.96
CA ILE A 75 1.60 -9.52 -13.43
C ILE A 75 1.64 -8.17 -14.15
N ASP A 76 0.77 -7.96 -15.14
CA ASP A 76 0.74 -6.73 -15.95
C ASP A 76 0.62 -5.48 -15.07
N LEU A 77 -0.38 -5.45 -14.17
CA LEU A 77 -0.65 -4.23 -13.42
C LEU A 77 0.30 -4.03 -12.22
N ASN A 78 0.63 -5.10 -11.49
CA ASN A 78 1.36 -4.96 -10.24
C ASN A 78 2.88 -5.07 -10.41
N ILE A 79 3.35 -5.79 -11.43
CA ILE A 79 4.78 -5.99 -11.69
C ILE A 79 5.23 -5.11 -12.86
N ILE A 80 4.73 -5.37 -14.08
CA ILE A 80 5.15 -4.68 -15.30
C ILE A 80 4.79 -3.20 -15.22
N GLY A 81 3.53 -2.87 -14.84
CA GLY A 81 3.09 -1.49 -14.69
C GLY A 81 3.91 -0.72 -13.66
N THR A 82 4.26 -1.35 -12.52
CA THR A 82 5.14 -0.75 -11.53
C THR A 82 6.56 -0.58 -12.08
N GLY A 83 7.12 -1.59 -12.76
CA GLY A 83 8.43 -1.50 -13.41
C GLY A 83 8.52 -0.35 -14.42
N ASN A 84 7.48 -0.17 -15.25
CA ASN A 84 7.39 0.95 -16.18
C ASN A 84 7.40 2.32 -15.47
N ILE A 85 6.66 2.44 -14.35
CA ILE A 85 6.66 3.65 -13.51
C ILE A 85 8.06 3.91 -12.96
N VAL A 86 8.73 2.89 -12.42
CA VAL A 86 10.11 3.02 -11.90
C VAL A 86 11.06 3.51 -12.98
N LYS A 87 11.04 2.88 -14.16
CA LYS A 87 11.88 3.25 -15.30
C LYS A 87 11.73 4.74 -15.64
N ILE A 88 10.51 5.21 -15.85
CA ILE A 88 10.29 6.61 -16.24
C ILE A 88 10.56 7.59 -15.09
N CYS A 89 10.25 7.22 -13.83
CA CYS A 89 10.60 8.05 -12.68
C CYS A 89 12.12 8.20 -12.52
N SER A 90 12.90 7.14 -12.76
CA SER A 90 14.36 7.20 -12.70
C SER A 90 14.95 8.07 -13.82
N GLU A 91 14.46 7.94 -15.07
CA GLU A 91 14.87 8.79 -16.19
C GLU A 91 14.60 10.28 -15.93
N LEU A 92 13.43 10.60 -15.40
CA LEU A 92 12.99 11.98 -15.15
C LEU A 92 13.38 12.51 -13.75
N LYS A 93 14.11 11.74 -12.94
CA LYS A 93 14.53 12.06 -11.56
C LYS A 93 13.36 12.42 -10.64
N ILE A 94 12.19 11.83 -10.85
CA ILE A 94 10.98 12.05 -10.07
C ILE A 94 10.98 11.12 -8.86
N LYS A 95 10.77 11.67 -7.65
CA LYS A 95 10.62 10.87 -6.44
C LYS A 95 9.42 9.95 -6.54
N LEU A 96 9.62 8.65 -6.30
CA LEU A 96 8.56 7.64 -6.35
C LEU A 96 8.14 7.23 -4.93
N ILE A 97 6.82 7.22 -4.67
CA ILE A 97 6.24 6.64 -3.46
C ILE A 97 5.37 5.46 -3.88
N TYR A 98 5.74 4.28 -3.42
CA TYR A 98 5.08 3.01 -3.75
C TYR A 98 4.36 2.43 -2.54
N PHE A 99 3.13 1.99 -2.73
CA PHE A 99 2.34 1.30 -1.71
C PHE A 99 2.44 -0.20 -1.91
N SER A 100 3.25 -0.85 -1.06
CA SER A 100 3.33 -2.29 -0.89
C SER A 100 2.31 -2.76 0.17
N THR A 101 2.48 -3.92 0.76
CA THR A 101 1.57 -4.51 1.73
C THR A 101 2.34 -5.21 2.86
N ASN A 102 1.74 -5.30 4.06
CA ASN A 102 2.27 -6.13 5.15
C ASN A 102 2.24 -7.63 4.84
N TYR A 103 1.44 -8.07 3.87
CA TYR A 103 1.33 -9.48 3.46
C TYR A 103 2.58 -10.01 2.73
N VAL A 104 3.58 -9.16 2.47
CA VAL A 104 4.90 -9.62 1.99
C VAL A 104 5.68 -10.33 3.08
N TYR A 105 5.34 -10.14 4.36
CA TYR A 105 5.93 -10.85 5.49
C TYR A 105 5.28 -12.24 5.70
N PRO A 106 6.01 -13.20 6.32
CA PRO A 106 5.52 -14.57 6.54
C PRO A 106 4.26 -14.69 7.39
N SER A 107 3.91 -13.68 8.16
CA SER A 107 2.76 -13.64 9.07
C SER A 107 2.76 -14.70 10.20
N THR A 108 3.89 -15.33 10.47
CA THR A 108 4.04 -16.37 11.50
C THR A 108 4.36 -15.79 12.86
N LYS A 109 5.46 -15.04 13.01
CA LYS A 109 5.96 -14.51 14.29
C LYS A 109 5.41 -13.13 14.64
N GLY A 110 5.11 -12.30 13.63
CA GLY A 110 4.76 -10.90 13.83
C GLY A 110 5.96 -10.02 14.19
N ASN A 111 5.70 -8.77 14.53
CA ASN A 111 6.69 -7.76 14.89
C ASN A 111 7.78 -7.53 13.82
N TYR A 112 7.42 -7.67 12.53
CA TYR A 112 8.34 -7.56 11.41
C TYR A 112 8.89 -6.15 11.27
N VAL A 113 10.20 -6.01 11.28
CA VAL A 113 10.92 -4.79 10.91
C VAL A 113 11.09 -4.72 9.39
N GLU A 114 11.49 -3.56 8.86
CA GLU A 114 11.63 -3.35 7.42
C GLU A 114 12.65 -4.28 6.76
N GLU A 115 13.65 -4.72 7.51
CA GLU A 115 14.73 -5.64 7.11
C GLU A 115 14.38 -7.13 7.31
N SER A 116 13.22 -7.44 7.89
CA SER A 116 12.79 -8.84 8.09
C SER A 116 12.68 -9.60 6.77
N PRO A 117 13.01 -10.90 6.73
CA PRO A 117 12.83 -11.75 5.55
C PRO A 117 11.40 -11.71 5.02
N LEU A 118 11.25 -11.74 3.71
CA LEU A 118 9.98 -11.68 3.02
C LEU A 118 9.57 -13.08 2.54
N LEU A 119 8.33 -13.46 2.85
CA LEU A 119 7.67 -14.66 2.34
C LEU A 119 6.17 -14.36 2.21
N PRO A 120 5.73 -13.90 1.03
CA PRO A 120 4.34 -13.53 0.78
C PRO A 120 3.36 -14.66 1.05
N ILE A 121 2.24 -14.34 1.70
CA ILE A 121 1.24 -15.32 2.12
C ILE A 121 0.19 -15.67 1.06
N ASN A 122 0.18 -14.96 -0.07
CA ASN A 122 -0.78 -15.17 -1.18
C ASN A 122 -0.30 -14.51 -2.48
N ASN A 123 -0.97 -14.83 -3.60
CA ASN A 123 -0.61 -14.33 -4.93
C ASN A 123 -0.72 -12.81 -5.07
N TYR A 124 -1.65 -12.15 -4.36
CA TYR A 124 -1.66 -10.69 -4.27
C TYR A 124 -0.35 -10.16 -3.71
N ALA A 125 0.10 -10.70 -2.59
CA ALA A 125 1.33 -10.25 -1.92
C ALA A 125 2.57 -10.54 -2.78
N TRP A 126 2.63 -11.69 -3.48
CA TRP A 126 3.68 -11.99 -4.46
C TRP A 126 3.73 -10.96 -5.58
N SER A 127 2.58 -10.58 -6.15
CA SER A 127 2.51 -9.55 -7.19
C SER A 127 2.95 -8.17 -6.68
N LYS A 128 2.64 -7.85 -5.42
CA LYS A 128 3.09 -6.59 -4.79
C LYS A 128 4.58 -6.60 -4.51
N LEU A 129 5.13 -7.74 -4.08
CA LEU A 129 6.57 -7.90 -3.86
C LEU A 129 7.34 -7.80 -5.20
N GLY A 130 6.83 -8.37 -6.29
CA GLY A 130 7.43 -8.23 -7.62
C GLY A 130 7.56 -6.76 -8.04
N GLY A 131 6.52 -5.95 -7.83
CA GLY A 131 6.60 -4.50 -8.05
C GLY A 131 7.55 -3.81 -7.07
N GLU A 132 7.54 -4.19 -5.79
CA GLU A 132 8.44 -3.65 -4.77
C GLU A 132 9.92 -3.88 -5.12
N SER A 133 10.26 -5.06 -5.67
CA SER A 133 11.62 -5.40 -6.09
C SER A 133 12.14 -4.42 -7.14
N ALA A 134 11.31 -4.05 -8.13
CA ALA A 134 11.68 -3.02 -9.10
C ALA A 134 11.89 -1.64 -8.44
N VAL A 135 11.03 -1.27 -7.49
CA VAL A 135 11.13 0.03 -6.79
C VAL A 135 12.39 0.13 -5.94
N GLN A 136 12.88 -0.98 -5.35
CA GLN A 136 14.11 -0.99 -4.55
C GLN A 136 15.36 -0.64 -5.35
N LEU A 137 15.38 -0.85 -6.66
CA LEU A 137 16.48 -0.43 -7.55
C LEU A 137 16.61 1.10 -7.63
N TYR A 138 15.55 1.85 -7.31
CA TYR A 138 15.53 3.30 -7.43
C TYR A 138 15.71 3.99 -6.07
N LYS A 139 16.91 4.51 -5.80
CA LYS A 139 17.25 5.17 -4.51
C LYS A 139 16.35 6.34 -4.15
N ASN A 140 15.83 7.11 -5.13
CA ASN A 140 14.90 8.22 -4.89
C ASN A 140 13.45 7.70 -4.76
N SER A 141 13.25 6.65 -3.98
CA SER A 141 11.94 6.05 -3.73
C SER A 141 11.64 5.92 -2.23
N LEU A 142 10.35 5.83 -1.93
CA LEU A 142 9.82 5.44 -0.63
C LEU A 142 8.85 4.29 -0.84
N ILE A 143 9.10 3.15 -0.19
CA ILE A 143 8.24 1.99 -0.18
C ILE A 143 7.48 1.96 1.14
N LEU A 144 6.16 1.90 1.08
CA LEU A 144 5.29 1.82 2.24
C LEU A 144 4.67 0.41 2.29
N ARG A 145 5.10 -0.43 3.22
CA ARG A 145 4.41 -1.69 3.53
C ARG A 145 3.25 -1.37 4.45
N VAL A 146 2.04 -1.41 3.91
CA VAL A 146 0.86 -0.88 4.60
C VAL A 146 -0.14 -1.96 4.97
N CYS A 147 -0.89 -1.71 6.05
CA CYS A 147 -2.02 -2.49 6.47
C CYS A 147 -3.26 -1.59 6.59
N MET A 148 -3.88 -1.26 5.45
CA MET A 148 -4.98 -0.28 5.38
C MET A 148 -6.36 -0.91 5.43
N ALA A 149 -7.29 -0.23 6.11
CA ALA A 149 -8.72 -0.53 6.12
C ALA A 149 -9.54 0.66 5.63
N GLU A 150 -10.74 0.37 5.12
CA GLU A 150 -11.74 1.38 4.75
C GLU A 150 -12.58 1.78 5.97
N ARG A 151 -13.04 3.02 5.99
CA ARG A 151 -14.01 3.53 6.96
C ARG A 151 -15.36 3.77 6.28
N PRO A 152 -16.48 3.25 6.81
CA PRO A 152 -16.59 2.35 7.98
C PRO A 152 -16.01 0.95 7.71
N PHE A 153 -15.78 0.15 8.77
CA PHE A 153 -15.46 -1.26 8.62
C PHE A 153 -16.71 -2.02 8.16
N ILE A 154 -16.70 -2.52 6.92
CA ILE A 154 -17.89 -3.02 6.23
C ILE A 154 -18.15 -4.52 6.40
N HIS A 155 -17.18 -5.28 6.92
CA HIS A 155 -17.33 -6.72 7.04
C HIS A 155 -18.18 -7.10 8.25
N LYS A 156 -19.09 -8.07 8.06
CA LYS A 156 -19.96 -8.60 9.13
C LYS A 156 -19.21 -9.52 10.11
N GLU A 157 -18.07 -10.08 9.70
CA GLU A 157 -17.26 -11.01 10.47
C GLU A 157 -15.80 -10.50 10.57
N ALA A 158 -15.15 -10.79 11.68
CA ALA A 158 -13.74 -10.45 11.90
C ALA A 158 -13.01 -11.53 12.71
N PHE A 159 -11.74 -11.77 12.36
CA PHE A 159 -10.91 -12.77 13.01
C PHE A 159 -10.45 -12.33 14.41
N GLY A 160 -10.77 -13.14 15.42
CA GLY A 160 -10.36 -12.91 16.82
C GLY A 160 -8.98 -13.46 17.16
N ASP A 161 -8.39 -14.25 16.27
CA ASP A 161 -7.09 -14.91 16.43
C ASP A 161 -6.03 -14.44 15.44
N PHE A 162 -6.35 -13.51 14.51
CA PHE A 162 -5.40 -12.93 13.55
C PHE A 162 -4.99 -11.52 13.99
N LYS A 163 -3.72 -11.31 14.30
CA LYS A 163 -3.14 -10.03 14.73
C LYS A 163 -2.52 -9.26 13.57
N THR A 164 -2.84 -7.98 13.47
CA THR A 164 -2.31 -7.08 12.44
C THR A 164 -2.30 -5.61 12.92
N ASN A 165 -1.90 -4.67 12.04
CA ASN A 165 -1.81 -3.23 12.32
C ASN A 165 -2.79 -2.42 11.47
N PHE A 166 -4.08 -2.75 11.45
CA PHE A 166 -5.01 -1.96 10.65
C PHE A 166 -5.00 -0.47 11.03
N ILE A 167 -4.99 0.36 9.99
CA ILE A 167 -5.12 1.82 10.06
C ILE A 167 -6.07 2.27 8.94
N PHE A 168 -6.88 3.28 9.18
CA PHE A 168 -7.80 3.77 8.16
C PHE A 168 -7.11 4.62 7.09
N HIS A 169 -7.70 4.67 5.91
CA HIS A 169 -7.19 5.42 4.77
C HIS A 169 -6.96 6.91 5.06
N ASP A 170 -7.85 7.57 5.78
CA ASP A 170 -7.72 8.97 6.17
C ASP A 170 -6.52 9.22 7.11
N GLU A 171 -6.27 8.30 8.05
CA GLU A 171 -5.09 8.35 8.93
C GLU A 171 -3.80 8.16 8.12
N VAL A 172 -3.80 7.20 7.17
CA VAL A 172 -2.66 6.99 6.24
C VAL A 172 -2.39 8.27 5.44
N ALA A 173 -3.42 8.95 4.92
CA ALA A 173 -3.25 10.20 4.19
C ALA A 173 -2.61 11.30 5.06
N ASN A 174 -2.96 11.37 6.35
CA ASN A 174 -2.37 12.31 7.29
C ASN A 174 -0.91 11.98 7.65
N ILE A 175 -0.55 10.71 7.73
CA ILE A 175 0.84 10.29 7.93
C ILE A 175 1.65 10.53 6.65
N LEU A 176 1.11 10.19 5.48
CA LEU A 176 1.78 10.30 4.19
C LEU A 176 2.36 11.70 3.95
N LYS A 177 1.59 12.76 4.25
CA LYS A 177 2.07 14.15 4.12
C LYS A 177 3.35 14.44 4.91
N LYS A 178 3.55 13.78 6.08
CA LYS A 178 4.73 13.96 6.95
C LYS A 178 5.97 13.23 6.42
N ILE A 179 5.78 12.17 5.62
CA ILE A 179 6.86 11.28 5.18
C ILE A 179 7.19 11.37 3.69
N LEU A 180 6.57 12.27 2.94
CA LEU A 180 6.77 12.43 1.48
C LEU A 180 8.23 12.57 1.05
N ASN A 181 9.08 13.14 1.91
CA ASN A 181 10.50 13.38 1.63
C ASN A 181 11.43 12.25 2.11
N LYS A 182 10.88 11.20 2.73
CA LYS A 182 11.68 10.06 3.21
C LYS A 182 11.99 9.11 2.07
N ASN A 183 13.08 8.35 2.20
CA ASN A 183 13.50 7.30 1.27
C ASN A 183 13.58 5.95 1.99
N GLY A 184 13.67 4.87 1.18
CA GLY A 184 13.79 3.51 1.68
C GLY A 184 12.42 2.89 2.02
N ILE A 185 12.41 1.95 2.95
CA ILE A 185 11.20 1.19 3.32
C ILE A 185 10.69 1.68 4.68
N ILE A 186 9.38 1.84 4.81
CA ILE A 186 8.69 2.17 6.07
C ILE A 186 7.47 1.26 6.23
N ASN A 187 7.38 0.57 7.36
CA ASN A 187 6.18 -0.10 7.79
C ASN A 187 5.15 0.92 8.27
N LEU A 188 3.94 0.88 7.70
CA LEU A 188 2.89 1.84 8.02
C LEU A 188 1.60 1.12 8.42
N GLY A 189 1.16 1.35 9.63
CA GLY A 189 -0.03 0.75 10.21
C GLY A 189 -0.44 1.42 11.51
N GLY A 190 -1.51 0.93 12.11
CA GLY A 190 -1.97 1.34 13.43
C GLY A 190 -1.43 0.44 14.56
N PRO A 191 -1.93 0.58 15.78
CA PRO A 191 -1.60 -0.29 16.89
C PRO A 191 -1.90 -1.75 16.58
N THR A 192 -1.04 -2.66 17.06
CA THR A 192 -1.24 -4.12 16.94
C THR A 192 -2.49 -4.55 17.69
N ARG A 193 -3.42 -5.19 16.95
CA ARG A 193 -4.70 -5.73 17.48
C ARG A 193 -5.10 -6.96 16.70
N THR A 194 -6.05 -7.74 17.24
CA THR A 194 -6.77 -8.68 16.39
C THR A 194 -7.67 -7.94 15.40
N VAL A 195 -8.03 -8.57 14.29
CA VAL A 195 -8.97 -7.97 13.33
C VAL A 195 -10.30 -7.68 14.00
N TYR A 196 -10.73 -8.59 14.91
CA TYR A 196 -11.97 -8.42 15.67
C TYR A 196 -11.90 -7.19 16.61
N ASP A 197 -10.83 -7.03 17.41
CA ASP A 197 -10.72 -5.90 18.34
C ASP A 197 -10.65 -4.55 17.59
N PHE A 198 -10.01 -4.54 16.41
CA PHE A 198 -10.05 -3.38 15.54
C PHE A 198 -11.48 -3.10 15.04
N ALA A 199 -12.15 -4.12 14.50
CA ALA A 199 -13.49 -3.99 13.92
C ALA A 199 -14.55 -3.61 14.95
N LYS A 200 -14.54 -4.26 16.13
CA LYS A 200 -15.49 -4.06 17.22
C LYS A 200 -15.52 -2.62 17.72
N LYS A 201 -14.38 -1.93 17.68
CA LYS A 201 -14.29 -0.52 18.06
C LYS A 201 -15.14 0.40 17.16
N TYR A 202 -15.40 -0.01 15.92
CA TYR A 202 -16.07 0.82 14.90
C TYR A 202 -17.38 0.22 14.37
N ASN A 203 -17.64 -1.06 14.69
CA ASN A 203 -18.87 -1.77 14.35
C ASN A 203 -19.22 -2.73 15.49
N SER A 204 -20.19 -2.36 16.32
CA SER A 204 -20.64 -3.16 17.45
C SER A 204 -21.25 -4.50 17.07
N ASN A 205 -21.76 -4.63 15.84
CA ASN A 205 -22.47 -5.83 15.35
C ASN A 205 -21.55 -6.84 14.65
N VAL A 206 -20.21 -6.59 14.61
CA VAL A 206 -19.28 -7.52 13.98
C VAL A 206 -19.21 -8.83 14.74
N LYS A 207 -19.35 -9.95 14.04
CA LYS A 207 -19.26 -11.31 14.60
C LYS A 207 -17.80 -11.76 14.69
N LYS A 208 -17.40 -12.27 15.85
CA LYS A 208 -16.07 -12.86 16.06
C LYS A 208 -16.00 -14.25 15.45
N ILE A 209 -14.98 -14.51 14.63
CA ILE A 209 -14.70 -15.81 14.03
C ILE A 209 -13.22 -16.18 14.19
N SER A 210 -12.88 -17.47 13.99
CA SER A 210 -11.49 -17.93 14.01
C SER A 210 -10.93 -18.07 12.60
N ALA A 211 -9.76 -17.46 12.35
CA ALA A 211 -9.01 -17.63 11.12
C ALA A 211 -8.52 -19.08 10.95
N LYS A 212 -8.04 -19.72 12.05
CA LYS A 212 -7.63 -21.13 12.01
C LYS A 212 -8.76 -22.08 11.56
N LYS A 213 -9.99 -21.86 12.06
CA LYS A 213 -11.14 -22.66 11.68
C LYS A 213 -11.57 -22.43 10.22
N LYS A 214 -11.54 -21.15 9.78
CA LYS A 214 -12.05 -20.75 8.45
C LYS A 214 -11.03 -20.94 7.33
N LEU A 215 -9.72 -20.73 7.59
CA LEU A 215 -8.65 -20.72 6.58
C LEU A 215 -7.68 -21.91 6.72
N GLY A 216 -7.85 -22.75 7.74
CA GLY A 216 -7.01 -23.92 7.99
C GLY A 216 -6.06 -23.74 9.19
N LYS A 217 -5.72 -24.87 9.81
CA LYS A 217 -4.89 -24.90 11.05
C LYS A 217 -3.50 -24.26 10.85
N ASN A 218 -2.95 -24.37 9.64
CA ASN A 218 -1.61 -23.86 9.31
C ASN A 218 -1.62 -22.40 8.82
N PHE A 219 -2.79 -21.72 8.76
CA PHE A 219 -2.85 -20.33 8.36
C PHE A 219 -2.09 -19.45 9.35
N PRO A 220 -1.14 -18.61 8.89
CA PRO A 220 -0.33 -17.77 9.78
C PRO A 220 -1.16 -16.64 10.38
N LEU A 221 -0.99 -16.40 11.69
CA LEU A 221 -1.90 -15.55 12.47
C LEU A 221 -1.30 -14.22 12.93
N ASN A 222 -0.02 -13.95 12.67
CA ASN A 222 0.68 -12.80 13.20
C ASN A 222 1.32 -11.95 12.09
N SER A 223 0.52 -11.14 11.40
CA SER A 223 1.00 -10.28 10.30
C SER A 223 1.37 -8.86 10.75
N PHE A 224 1.42 -8.60 12.05
CA PHE A 224 1.73 -7.27 12.55
C PHE A 224 3.19 -6.88 12.36
N MET A 225 3.38 -5.61 12.03
CA MET A 225 4.67 -4.99 11.77
C MET A 225 5.18 -4.23 13.00
N ASN A 226 6.49 -4.10 13.11
CA ASN A 226 7.13 -3.16 14.03
C ASN A 226 7.04 -1.75 13.44
N LEU A 227 6.51 -0.81 14.20
CA LEU A 227 6.30 0.57 13.76
C LEU A 227 7.29 1.57 14.40
N LYS A 228 8.34 1.09 15.08
CA LYS A 228 9.32 1.98 15.75
C LYS A 228 9.94 3.00 14.79
N LYS A 229 10.29 2.59 13.55
CA LYS A 229 10.84 3.48 12.54
C LYS A 229 9.86 4.59 12.15
N LEU A 230 8.60 4.23 11.86
CA LEU A 230 7.54 5.20 11.57
C LEU A 230 7.35 6.17 12.74
N ASN A 231 7.21 5.65 13.96
CA ASN A 231 6.96 6.45 15.16
C ASN A 231 8.10 7.46 15.43
N ARG A 232 9.36 7.06 15.24
CA ARG A 232 10.50 7.98 15.33
C ARG A 232 10.41 9.14 14.33
N ILE A 233 9.86 8.90 13.14
CA ILE A 233 9.73 9.93 12.10
C ILE A 233 8.58 10.89 12.40
N ILE A 234 7.43 10.38 12.85
CA ILE A 234 6.21 11.19 12.99
C ILE A 234 6.10 11.88 14.35
N TYR A 235 6.76 11.36 15.40
CA TYR A 235 6.72 11.88 16.78
C TYR A 235 8.06 12.48 17.24
N LYS A 236 9.12 12.54 16.41
CA LYS A 236 10.28 13.36 16.75
C LYS A 236 9.79 14.79 16.98
N LYS A 237 9.86 15.27 18.25
CA LYS A 237 9.84 16.70 18.54
C LYS A 237 10.99 17.32 17.75
N SER A 238 10.69 18.24 16.83
CA SER A 238 11.67 19.12 16.17
C SER A 238 12.38 19.94 17.21
#